data_7d36962081498aec95b358d9cf49f6a6
#
_entry.id   7d36962081498aec95b358d9cf49f6a6
#
_cell.length_a   1.000
_cell.length_b   1.000
_cell.length_c   1.000
_cell.angle_alpha   90.00
_cell.angle_beta   90.00
_cell.angle_gamma   90.00
#
_symmetry.space_group_name_H-M   'P 1'
#
loop_
_entity.id
_entity.type
_entity.pdbx_description
1 polymer ?
#
loop_
_entity_poly.entity_id
_entity_poly.type
_entity_poly.pdbx_seq_one_letter_code
_entity_poly.pdbx_strand_id
1 'polypeptide(L)'
;MKKILVIAAVFSLAACAQPQEETQLPDNVMVTGTNPIITNQFTADPTARVFNGKIYMFPSHDIPSVITHHDGSAWFSMADYHVFSSEDLTTWTDH
;
A
#
# COMPACT_ATOMS: atom_id res chain seq x y z
N MET A 1 68.41 -28.41 16.18
CA MET A 1 67.48 -27.86 15.16
C MET A 1 66.08 -27.89 15.73
N LYS A 2 65.54 -26.74 16.13
CA LYS A 2 64.19 -26.63 16.72
C LYS A 2 63.23 -26.30 15.57
N LYS A 3 62.25 -27.19 15.30
CA LYS A 3 61.23 -26.97 14.34
C LYS A 3 60.09 -26.13 15.00
N ILE A 4 59.88 -24.93 14.47
CA ILE A 4 58.78 -24.06 14.89
C ILE A 4 57.58 -24.43 14.06
N LEU A 5 56.52 -24.89 14.72
CA LEU A 5 55.23 -25.21 14.12
C LEU A 5 54.36 -23.93 14.17
N VAL A 6 54.10 -23.34 13.01
CA VAL A 6 53.19 -22.20 12.89
C VAL A 6 51.78 -22.73 12.67
N ILE A 7 50.93 -22.56 13.66
CA ILE A 7 49.49 -22.88 13.56
C ILE A 7 48.80 -21.63 13.05
N ALA A 8 48.34 -21.67 11.80
CA ALA A 8 47.46 -20.63 11.23
C ALA A 8 46.04 -20.86 11.71
N ALA A 9 45.56 -20.00 12.57
CA ALA A 9 44.14 -19.99 12.97
C ALA A 9 43.31 -19.32 11.87
N VAL A 10 42.48 -20.08 11.19
CA VAL A 10 41.50 -19.59 10.24
C VAL A 10 40.27 -19.14 11.03
N PHE A 11 40.11 -17.83 11.16
CA PHE A 11 38.86 -17.23 11.68
C PHE A 11 37.81 -17.24 10.59
N SER A 12 36.86 -18.18 10.64
CA SER A 12 35.66 -18.12 9.83
C SER A 12 34.71 -17.08 10.40
N LEU A 13 34.59 -15.93 9.74
CA LEU A 13 33.49 -15.00 10.01
C LEU A 13 32.20 -15.62 9.46
N ALA A 14 31.41 -16.23 10.31
CA ALA A 14 30.02 -16.52 10.03
C ALA A 14 29.22 -15.21 10.08
N ALA A 15 28.96 -14.62 8.93
CA ALA A 15 28.01 -13.54 8.81
C ALA A 15 26.63 -14.10 9.11
N CYS A 16 26.13 -13.89 10.33
CA CYS A 16 24.73 -14.10 10.66
C CYS A 16 23.90 -13.09 9.85
N ALA A 17 23.34 -13.52 8.73
CA ALA A 17 22.25 -12.78 8.09
C ALA A 17 21.07 -12.80 9.07
N GLN A 18 20.82 -11.66 9.71
CA GLN A 18 19.59 -11.49 10.47
C GLN A 18 18.41 -11.51 9.48
N PRO A 19 17.35 -12.28 9.77
CA PRO A 19 16.13 -12.16 8.99
C PRO A 19 15.68 -10.70 9.07
N GLN A 20 15.55 -10.04 7.93
CA GLN A 20 14.89 -8.75 7.89
C GLN A 20 13.43 -9.03 8.23
N GLU A 21 12.98 -8.51 9.36
CA GLU A 21 11.58 -8.51 9.75
C GLU A 21 10.87 -7.64 8.71
N GLU A 22 10.15 -8.31 7.82
CA GLU A 22 9.33 -7.64 6.80
C GLU A 22 8.25 -6.86 7.56
N THR A 23 8.42 -5.54 7.64
CA THR A 23 7.47 -4.68 8.34
C THR A 23 6.16 -4.72 7.55
N GLN A 24 5.22 -5.56 7.99
CA GLN A 24 3.89 -5.62 7.40
C GLN A 24 3.19 -4.29 7.64
N LEU A 25 2.76 -3.66 6.54
CA LEU A 25 1.97 -2.44 6.61
C LEU A 25 0.60 -2.73 7.24
N PRO A 26 0.01 -1.74 7.93
CA PRO A 26 -1.37 -1.85 8.39
C PRO A 26 -2.34 -2.18 7.24
N ASP A 27 -3.41 -2.90 7.53
CA ASP A 27 -4.38 -3.35 6.52
C ASP A 27 -5.05 -2.21 5.75
N ASN A 28 -5.08 -1.01 6.32
CA ASN A 28 -5.61 0.20 5.69
C ASN A 28 -4.56 1.00 4.91
N VAL A 29 -3.35 0.47 4.73
CA VAL A 29 -2.28 1.12 3.95
C VAL A 29 -2.07 0.37 2.66
N MET A 30 -2.24 1.06 1.55
CA MET A 30 -2.02 0.54 0.21
C MET A 30 -0.74 1.15 -0.37
N VAL A 31 0.12 0.31 -0.91
CA VAL A 31 1.28 0.75 -1.69
C VAL A 31 0.96 0.54 -3.16
N THR A 32 0.92 1.62 -3.90
CA THR A 32 0.66 1.57 -5.35
C THR A 32 1.78 2.28 -6.09
N GLY A 33 2.37 1.64 -7.05
CA GLY A 33 3.31 2.29 -7.97
C GLY A 33 2.68 2.62 -9.33
N THR A 34 1.43 2.22 -9.54
CA THR A 34 0.73 2.28 -10.82
C THR A 34 -0.76 2.61 -10.65
N ASN A 35 -1.42 2.97 -11.75
CA ASN A 35 -2.88 3.07 -11.80
C ASN A 35 -3.53 1.69 -11.99
N PRO A 36 -4.69 1.44 -11.38
CA PRO A 36 -5.41 2.33 -10.48
C PRO A 36 -4.77 2.41 -9.08
N ILE A 37 -4.92 3.56 -8.41
CA ILE A 37 -4.45 3.79 -7.05
C ILE A 37 -5.22 2.91 -6.05
N ILE A 38 -6.54 2.80 -6.23
CA ILE A 38 -7.45 2.03 -5.37
C ILE A 38 -7.83 0.76 -6.13
N THR A 39 -7.57 -0.41 -5.54
CA THR A 39 -7.81 -1.72 -6.18
C THR A 39 -8.72 -2.64 -5.38
N ASN A 40 -9.04 -2.28 -4.15
CA ASN A 40 -9.81 -3.09 -3.21
C ASN A 40 -11.32 -2.80 -3.22
N GLN A 41 -11.73 -1.74 -3.92
CA GLN A 41 -13.14 -1.36 -4.05
C GLN A 41 -13.39 -0.55 -5.33
N PHE A 42 -14.64 -0.45 -5.74
CA PHE A 42 -15.03 0.44 -6.82
C PHE A 42 -15.20 1.86 -6.31
N THR A 43 -14.64 2.82 -7.06
CA THR A 43 -14.69 4.25 -6.74
C THR A 43 -14.88 5.06 -8.01
N ALA A 44 -15.53 6.21 -7.88
CA ALA A 44 -15.71 7.15 -8.97
C ALA A 44 -15.60 8.61 -8.50
N ASP A 45 -15.49 9.51 -9.48
CA ASP A 45 -15.60 10.97 -9.34
C ASP A 45 -14.77 11.57 -8.18
N PRO A 46 -13.49 11.23 -8.02
CA PRO A 46 -12.70 11.69 -6.90
C PRO A 46 -12.45 13.20 -6.97
N THR A 47 -12.55 13.85 -5.84
CA THR A 47 -11.95 15.17 -5.64
C THR A 47 -10.70 15.05 -4.78
N ALA A 48 -9.70 15.90 -5.00
CA ALA A 48 -8.47 15.89 -4.23
C ALA A 48 -8.13 17.27 -3.69
N ARG A 49 -7.55 17.33 -2.49
CA ARG A 49 -7.10 18.55 -1.83
C ARG A 49 -5.81 18.30 -1.09
N VAL A 50 -4.93 19.28 -1.12
CA VAL A 50 -3.71 19.27 -0.29
C VAL A 50 -4.01 20.02 1.01
N PHE A 51 -3.69 19.41 2.11
CA PHE A 51 -3.83 19.98 3.43
C PHE A 51 -2.66 19.53 4.32
N ASN A 52 -1.95 20.49 4.92
CA ASN A 52 -0.76 20.24 5.76
C ASN A 52 0.29 19.33 5.12
N GLY A 53 0.58 19.52 3.82
CA GLY A 53 1.59 18.75 3.09
C GLY A 53 1.16 17.34 2.69
N LYS A 54 -0.07 16.94 2.97
CA LYS A 54 -0.65 15.65 2.62
C LYS A 54 -1.78 15.87 1.61
N ILE A 55 -1.86 15.02 0.60
CA ILE A 55 -3.00 15.00 -0.30
C ILE A 55 -4.10 14.12 0.29
N TYR A 56 -5.33 14.59 0.20
CA TYR A 56 -6.54 13.85 0.53
C TYR A 56 -7.39 13.70 -0.71
N MET A 57 -7.90 12.50 -0.92
CA MET A 57 -8.76 12.15 -2.04
C MET A 57 -10.09 11.62 -1.50
N PHE A 58 -11.18 12.09 -2.08
CA PHE A 58 -12.55 11.83 -1.62
C PHE A 58 -13.37 11.23 -2.78
N PRO A 59 -13.26 9.93 -3.06
CA PRO A 59 -14.09 9.24 -4.03
C PRO A 59 -15.40 8.74 -3.41
N SER A 60 -16.35 8.35 -4.27
CA SER A 60 -17.45 7.49 -3.86
C SER A 60 -16.96 6.07 -3.56
N HIS A 61 -17.69 5.35 -2.74
CA HIS A 61 -17.59 3.90 -2.58
C HIS A 61 -18.76 3.25 -3.31
N ASP A 62 -18.50 2.83 -4.54
CA ASP A 62 -19.54 2.31 -5.41
C ASP A 62 -19.83 0.85 -5.10
N ILE A 63 -21.10 0.51 -5.07
CA ILE A 63 -21.60 -0.84 -4.87
C ILE A 63 -22.52 -1.25 -6.04
N PRO A 64 -22.74 -2.55 -6.27
CA PRO A 64 -23.69 -3.00 -7.26
C PRO A 64 -25.07 -2.40 -7.03
N SER A 65 -25.62 -1.74 -8.04
CA SER A 65 -26.94 -1.12 -7.95
C SER A 65 -28.04 -2.13 -8.21
N VAL A 66 -29.09 -2.06 -7.40
CA VAL A 66 -30.37 -2.74 -7.63
C VAL A 66 -31.38 -1.83 -8.34
N ILE A 67 -31.00 -0.56 -8.56
CA ILE A 67 -31.82 0.43 -9.23
C ILE A 67 -31.42 0.49 -10.69
N THR A 68 -32.40 0.52 -11.59
CA THR A 68 -32.18 0.63 -13.03
C THR A 68 -32.82 1.87 -13.60
N HIS A 69 -32.23 2.37 -14.68
CA HIS A 69 -32.91 3.34 -15.53
C HIS A 69 -34.11 2.73 -16.25
N HIS A 70 -34.95 3.59 -16.86
CA HIS A 70 -36.10 3.16 -17.65
C HIS A 70 -35.70 2.31 -18.87
N ASP A 71 -34.46 2.39 -19.33
CA ASP A 71 -33.90 1.58 -20.42
C ASP A 71 -33.29 0.25 -19.96
N GLY A 72 -33.39 -0.06 -18.65
CA GLY A 72 -32.88 -1.28 -18.05
C GLY A 72 -31.39 -1.25 -17.68
N SER A 73 -30.69 -0.18 -18.00
CA SER A 73 -29.28 -0.04 -17.55
C SER A 73 -29.20 0.22 -16.05
N ALA A 74 -28.13 -0.27 -15.42
CA ALA A 74 -27.93 -0.06 -13.99
C ALA A 74 -27.68 1.43 -13.69
N TRP A 75 -28.35 1.95 -12.67
CA TRP A 75 -28.01 3.25 -12.08
C TRP A 75 -26.79 3.11 -11.17
N PHE A 76 -26.14 4.22 -10.84
CA PHE A 76 -25.10 4.20 -9.81
C PHE A 76 -25.71 3.92 -8.42
N SER A 77 -24.94 3.31 -7.56
CA SER A 77 -25.24 3.17 -6.14
C SER A 77 -23.96 3.25 -5.35
N MET A 78 -23.96 3.98 -4.26
CA MET A 78 -22.80 4.08 -3.39
C MET A 78 -23.20 3.81 -1.94
N ALA A 79 -22.33 3.16 -1.19
CA ALA A 79 -22.53 2.88 0.22
C ALA A 79 -22.22 4.12 1.07
N ASP A 80 -21.13 4.79 0.78
CA ASP A 80 -20.61 5.95 1.51
C ASP A 80 -19.57 6.70 0.66
N TYR A 81 -18.90 7.68 1.26
CA TYR A 81 -17.70 8.31 0.75
C TYR A 81 -16.50 7.78 1.50
N HIS A 82 -15.44 7.47 0.78
CA HIS A 82 -14.14 7.16 1.38
C HIS A 82 -13.22 8.37 1.38
N VAL A 83 -12.26 8.33 2.29
CA VAL A 83 -11.17 9.32 2.35
C VAL A 83 -9.86 8.56 2.29
N PHE A 84 -9.08 8.82 1.27
CA PHE A 84 -7.72 8.32 1.16
C PHE A 84 -6.74 9.47 1.34
N SER A 85 -5.60 9.21 1.98
CA SER A 85 -4.55 10.22 2.09
C SER A 85 -3.18 9.66 1.76
N SER A 86 -2.31 10.53 1.23
CA SER A 86 -0.93 10.21 0.90
C SER A 86 -0.02 11.42 1.10
N GLU A 87 1.23 11.16 1.48
CA GLU A 87 2.30 12.16 1.52
C GLU A 87 3.23 12.07 0.30
N ASP A 88 3.24 10.93 -0.38
CA ASP A 88 4.20 10.60 -1.44
C ASP A 88 3.55 10.18 -2.77
N LEU A 89 2.22 10.09 -2.83
CA LEU A 89 1.40 9.63 -3.95
C LEU A 89 1.57 8.15 -4.30
N THR A 90 2.36 7.41 -3.54
CA THR A 90 2.61 5.97 -3.74
C THR A 90 2.04 5.12 -2.62
N THR A 91 2.06 5.65 -1.41
CA THR A 91 1.51 5.00 -0.21
C THR A 91 0.24 5.72 0.21
N TRP A 92 -0.86 5.00 0.27
CA TRP A 92 -2.17 5.57 0.58
C TRP A 92 -2.75 4.95 1.84
N THR A 93 -3.31 5.79 2.68
CA THR A 93 -4.06 5.36 3.88
C THR A 93 -5.55 5.52 3.60
N ASP A 94 -6.32 4.48 3.83
CA ASP A 94 -7.79 4.48 3.83
C ASP A 94 -8.30 4.83 5.25
N HIS A 95 -9.26 5.75 5.37
CA HIS A 95 -9.75 6.32 6.63
C HIS A 95 -11.18 5.93 6.94
#